data_d86b0963b6d1a9be3c35995d518072b8
#
_entry.id   d86b0963b6d1a9be3c35995d518072b8
#
_cell.length_a   1.000
_cell.length_b   1.000
_cell.length_c   1.000
_cell.angle_alpha   90.00
_cell.angle_beta   90.00
_cell.angle_gamma   90.00
#
_symmetry.space_group_name_H-M   'P 1'
#
loop_
_entity.id
_entity.type
_entity.pdbx_description
1 polymer ?
#
loop_
_entity_poly.entity_id
_entity_poly.type
_entity_poly.pdbx_seq_one_letter_code
_entity_poly.pdbx_strand_id
1 'polypeptide(L)'
;EEEMPICIQPVKAQDLKYKLGIWVRDNTQGIGTLTFLTKEGAYGALGHGISDTDTGALLKISQGELYEAQVVSVVKGGRGTPGELSGYIDYSEGKKLGTIEKNQENGVYGMIGIQEQGKLPLCQMSIGYKQEVCTGEAEILTNVEGEVKAYRAQITEIFPEHADSNKAFSIEVTDETLLGITGGIVQGMSGSPVIQNGKLI
;
A
#
# COMPACT_ATOMS: atom_id res chain seq x y z
N GLU A 1 8.72 -16.51 19.12
CA GLU A 1 9.57 -15.33 19.46
C GLU A 1 10.55 -15.80 20.53
N GLU A 2 11.86 -15.64 20.27
CA GLU A 2 12.85 -15.85 21.31
C GLU A 2 12.98 -14.57 22.14
N GLU A 3 12.68 -14.64 23.42
CA GLU A 3 12.96 -13.58 24.36
C GLU A 3 14.47 -13.55 24.64
N MET A 4 15.12 -12.45 24.24
CA MET A 4 16.52 -12.21 24.52
C MET A 4 16.64 -11.17 25.62
N PRO A 5 17.03 -11.56 26.86
CA PRO A 5 17.24 -10.59 27.93
C PRO A 5 18.48 -9.75 27.62
N ILE A 6 18.29 -8.45 27.53
CA ILE A 6 19.36 -7.47 27.30
C ILE A 6 19.50 -6.62 28.54
N CYS A 7 20.73 -6.53 29.08
CA CYS A 7 21.03 -5.67 30.22
C CYS A 7 21.62 -4.36 29.71
N ILE A 8 20.90 -3.25 29.91
CA ILE A 8 21.33 -1.91 29.46
C ILE A 8 21.49 -1.01 30.66
N GLN A 9 22.64 -0.34 30.77
CA GLN A 9 22.88 0.64 31.82
C GLN A 9 22.49 2.04 31.33
N PRO A 10 21.48 2.69 31.92
CA PRO A 10 21.06 4.02 31.50
C PRO A 10 22.14 5.08 31.85
N VAL A 11 22.34 6.02 30.94
CA VAL A 11 23.27 7.15 31.11
C VAL A 11 22.48 8.41 31.38
N LYS A 12 22.93 9.18 32.35
CA LYS A 12 22.33 10.47 32.71
C LYS A 12 22.77 11.51 31.66
N ALA A 13 21.79 12.03 30.89
CA ALA A 13 22.03 13.04 29.87
C ALA A 13 22.13 14.45 30.45
N GLN A 14 22.50 15.44 29.62
CA GLN A 14 22.66 16.84 30.04
C GLN A 14 21.35 17.47 30.55
N ASP A 15 20.19 16.95 30.10
CA ASP A 15 18.86 17.34 30.56
C ASP A 15 18.45 16.70 31.90
N LEU A 16 19.41 16.09 32.60
CA LEU A 16 19.27 15.38 33.90
C LEU A 16 18.37 14.11 33.81
N LYS A 17 17.87 13.72 32.64
CA LYS A 17 17.10 12.49 32.44
C LYS A 17 18.01 11.31 32.13
N TYR A 18 17.61 10.12 32.58
CA TYR A 18 18.28 8.88 32.22
C TYR A 18 17.81 8.42 30.83
N LYS A 19 18.75 8.08 29.97
CA LYS A 19 18.49 7.60 28.61
C LYS A 19 19.18 6.25 28.39
N LEU A 20 18.52 5.35 27.69
CA LEU A 20 19.06 4.03 27.38
C LEU A 20 19.96 4.04 26.14
N GLY A 21 19.89 5.09 25.31
CA GLY A 21 20.65 5.17 24.06
C GLY A 21 20.19 4.16 22.99
N ILE A 22 18.94 3.74 23.04
CA ILE A 22 18.33 2.81 22.11
C ILE A 22 17.14 3.47 21.39
N TRP A 23 16.89 3.02 20.18
CA TRP A 23 15.65 3.33 19.45
C TRP A 23 14.69 2.16 19.64
N VAL A 24 13.46 2.46 20.03
CA VAL A 24 12.39 1.48 20.18
C VAL A 24 11.27 1.84 19.21
N ARG A 25 10.84 0.86 18.42
CA ARG A 25 9.62 0.94 17.61
C ARG A 25 8.63 -0.07 18.17
N ASP A 26 7.51 0.42 18.63
CA ASP A 26 6.40 -0.37 19.17
C ASP A 26 5.24 -0.49 18.17
N ASN A 27 5.23 0.37 17.15
CA ASN A 27 4.14 0.40 16.16
C ASN A 27 4.66 0.83 14.78
N THR A 28 4.16 0.19 13.73
CA THR A 28 4.43 0.58 12.33
C THR A 28 3.11 0.97 11.67
N GLN A 29 3.06 2.15 11.09
CA GLN A 29 1.90 2.70 10.41
C GLN A 29 2.27 3.03 8.96
N GLY A 30 1.30 2.92 8.06
CA GLY A 30 1.46 3.29 6.66
C GLY A 30 0.12 3.53 6.00
N ILE A 31 0.12 4.38 4.98
CA ILE A 31 -1.03 4.61 4.10
C ILE A 31 -0.76 3.90 2.78
N GLY A 32 -1.77 3.23 2.26
CA GLY A 32 -1.68 2.53 0.98
C GLY A 32 -3.06 2.23 0.42
N THR A 33 -3.09 1.47 -0.66
CA THR A 33 -4.33 1.19 -1.39
C THR A 33 -4.75 -0.27 -1.19
N LEU A 34 -6.04 -0.47 -0.92
CA LEU A 34 -6.72 -1.75 -1.00
C LEU A 34 -6.89 -2.12 -2.47
N THR A 35 -6.28 -3.23 -2.89
CA THR A 35 -6.28 -3.64 -4.30
C THR A 35 -7.55 -4.38 -4.67
N PHE A 36 -7.92 -5.37 -3.87
CA PHE A 36 -9.11 -6.19 -4.09
C PHE A 36 -9.70 -6.71 -2.78
N LEU A 37 -10.97 -7.07 -2.87
CA LEU A 37 -11.72 -7.73 -1.80
C LEU A 37 -12.52 -8.88 -2.39
N THR A 38 -12.45 -10.06 -1.77
CA THR A 38 -13.29 -11.20 -2.13
C THR A 38 -14.67 -11.11 -1.47
N LYS A 39 -15.63 -11.91 -1.94
CA LYS A 39 -16.98 -11.97 -1.34
C LYS A 39 -16.95 -12.45 0.12
N GLU A 40 -15.96 -13.26 0.47
CA GLU A 40 -15.75 -13.80 1.81
C GLU A 40 -15.07 -12.82 2.77
N GLY A 41 -14.61 -11.67 2.24
CA GLY A 41 -13.96 -10.62 3.02
C GLY A 41 -12.44 -10.67 3.04
N ALA A 42 -11.82 -11.63 2.37
CA ALA A 42 -10.37 -11.65 2.22
C ALA A 42 -9.92 -10.54 1.27
N TYR A 43 -8.87 -9.82 1.65
CA TYR A 43 -8.36 -8.70 0.84
C TYR A 43 -6.87 -8.81 0.58
N GLY A 44 -6.43 -8.12 -0.48
CA GLY A 44 -5.03 -7.82 -0.76
C GLY A 44 -4.82 -6.32 -0.93
N ALA A 45 -3.68 -5.83 -0.46
CA ALA A 45 -3.32 -4.42 -0.48
C ALA A 45 -1.82 -4.22 -0.75
N LEU A 46 -1.44 -3.02 -1.15
CA LEU A 46 -0.09 -2.49 -1.34
C LEU A 46 0.68 -3.07 -2.55
N GLY A 47 0.56 -4.35 -2.88
CA GLY A 47 1.38 -4.99 -3.91
C GLY A 47 2.85 -5.20 -3.53
N HIS A 48 3.23 -4.88 -2.30
CA HIS A 48 4.54 -5.16 -1.68
C HIS A 48 4.38 -5.30 -0.17
N GLY A 49 5.36 -5.92 0.47
CA GLY A 49 5.37 -6.06 1.92
C GLY A 49 5.77 -4.76 2.64
N ILE A 50 5.40 -4.69 3.91
CA ILE A 50 5.86 -3.65 4.82
C ILE A 50 7.21 -4.10 5.37
N SER A 51 8.24 -3.29 5.14
CA SER A 51 9.60 -3.56 5.57
C SER A 51 10.07 -2.52 6.59
N ASP A 52 11.00 -2.93 7.43
CA ASP A 52 11.70 -2.01 8.32
C ASP A 52 12.57 -1.05 7.49
N THR A 53 12.45 0.24 7.76
CA THR A 53 13.12 1.29 6.97
C THR A 53 14.63 1.32 7.15
N ASP A 54 15.14 0.81 8.26
CA ASP A 54 16.58 0.86 8.56
C ASP A 54 17.31 -0.40 8.05
N THR A 55 16.65 -1.56 8.14
CA THR A 55 17.24 -2.85 7.75
C THR A 55 16.78 -3.33 6.37
N GLY A 56 15.67 -2.80 5.85
CA GLY A 56 15.01 -3.30 4.63
C GLY A 56 14.35 -4.68 4.79
N ALA A 57 14.43 -5.29 5.98
CA ALA A 57 13.85 -6.60 6.23
C ALA A 57 12.33 -6.54 6.31
N LEU A 58 11.67 -7.56 5.75
CA LEU A 58 10.22 -7.70 5.85
C LEU A 58 9.79 -7.81 7.31
N LEU A 59 8.86 -6.98 7.74
CA LEU A 59 8.34 -6.99 9.10
C LEU A 59 7.52 -8.26 9.36
N LYS A 60 7.84 -8.96 10.43
CA LYS A 60 7.02 -10.05 10.96
C LYS A 60 5.85 -9.45 11.73
N ILE A 61 4.66 -9.55 11.17
CA ILE A 61 3.43 -9.04 11.78
C ILE A 61 2.78 -10.16 12.57
N SER A 62 2.61 -9.98 13.87
CA SER A 62 1.83 -10.89 14.72
C SER A 62 0.35 -10.51 14.72
N GLN A 63 0.05 -9.21 14.70
CA GLN A 63 -1.28 -8.64 14.58
C GLN A 63 -1.17 -7.29 13.89
N GLY A 64 -2.16 -6.98 13.05
CA GLY A 64 -2.30 -5.69 12.41
C GLY A 64 -3.77 -5.32 12.24
N GLU A 65 -4.03 -4.04 12.11
CA GLU A 65 -5.37 -3.52 11.94
C GLU A 65 -5.43 -2.64 10.69
N LEU A 66 -6.54 -2.77 9.96
CA LEU A 66 -6.85 -1.96 8.81
C LEU A 66 -7.88 -0.90 9.19
N TYR A 67 -7.57 0.35 8.88
CA TYR A 67 -8.42 1.51 9.14
C TYR A 67 -8.70 2.30 7.87
N GLU A 68 -9.74 3.12 7.90
CA GLU A 68 -9.91 4.15 6.88
C GLU A 68 -8.77 5.17 6.96
N ALA A 69 -8.26 5.57 5.79
CA ALA A 69 -7.30 6.65 5.66
C ALA A 69 -7.88 7.75 4.77
N GLN A 70 -7.61 9.00 5.10
CA GLN A 70 -8.02 10.15 4.32
C GLN A 70 -6.80 10.80 3.68
N VAL A 71 -6.82 10.94 2.36
CA VAL A 71 -5.83 11.72 1.62
C VAL A 71 -6.17 13.20 1.81
N VAL A 72 -5.23 13.98 2.33
CA VAL A 72 -5.39 15.42 2.60
C VAL A 72 -4.71 16.26 1.52
N SER A 73 -3.57 15.81 1.05
CA SER A 73 -2.80 16.52 0.03
C SER A 73 -1.96 15.57 -0.81
N VAL A 74 -1.58 16.06 -1.99
CA VAL A 74 -0.68 15.38 -2.91
C VAL A 74 0.58 16.22 -3.07
N VAL A 75 1.72 15.66 -2.73
CA VAL A 75 3.02 16.22 -3.07
C VAL A 75 3.35 15.72 -4.47
N LYS A 76 3.36 16.63 -5.45
CA LYS A 76 3.59 16.28 -6.85
C LYS A 76 5.01 15.76 -7.05
N GLY A 77 5.12 14.63 -7.73
CA GLY A 77 6.39 14.07 -8.16
C GLY A 77 7.02 14.85 -9.33
N GLY A 78 8.33 14.71 -9.46
CA GLY A 78 9.10 15.24 -10.54
C GLY A 78 10.29 14.35 -10.89
N ARG A 79 11.02 14.71 -11.94
CA ARG A 79 12.19 13.91 -12.36
C ARG A 79 13.23 13.82 -11.24
N GLY A 80 13.49 12.60 -10.75
CA GLY A 80 14.44 12.34 -9.67
C GLY A 80 13.92 12.66 -8.26
N THR A 81 12.67 13.10 -8.12
CA THR A 81 12.03 13.38 -6.84
C THR A 81 10.65 12.72 -6.82
N PRO A 82 10.49 11.58 -6.13
CA PRO A 82 9.19 10.94 -6.04
C PRO A 82 8.20 11.83 -5.28
N GLY A 83 6.94 11.83 -5.74
CA GLY A 83 5.85 12.49 -5.02
C GLY A 83 5.24 11.57 -3.97
N GLU A 84 4.28 12.10 -3.21
CA GLU A 84 3.66 11.39 -2.09
C GLU A 84 2.20 11.81 -1.91
N LEU A 85 1.36 10.83 -1.56
CA LEU A 85 0.04 11.10 -1.00
C LEU A 85 0.18 11.29 0.50
N SER A 86 -0.13 12.47 1.00
CA SER A 86 -0.13 12.77 2.42
C SER A 86 -1.55 12.69 2.98
N GLY A 87 -1.70 12.01 4.10
CA GLY A 87 -2.99 11.81 4.73
C GLY A 87 -2.85 11.39 6.19
N TYR A 88 -3.98 11.06 6.80
CA TYR A 88 -4.01 10.54 8.15
C TYR A 88 -4.89 9.29 8.24
N ILE A 89 -4.55 8.42 9.18
CA ILE A 89 -5.32 7.24 9.53
C ILE A 89 -6.33 7.64 10.59
N ASP A 90 -7.61 7.33 10.36
CA ASP A 90 -8.68 7.63 11.32
C ASP A 90 -8.88 6.46 12.27
N TYR A 91 -8.38 6.61 13.49
CA TYR A 91 -8.50 5.61 14.56
C TYR A 91 -9.78 5.73 15.39
N SER A 92 -10.71 6.60 14.99
CA SER A 92 -11.97 6.76 15.72
C SER A 92 -12.81 5.49 15.69
N GLU A 93 -13.72 5.37 16.65
CA GLU A 93 -14.63 4.22 16.76
C GLU A 93 -15.45 4.03 15.47
N GLY A 94 -15.51 2.80 14.97
CA GLY A 94 -16.22 2.46 13.74
C GLY A 94 -15.44 2.72 12.43
N LYS A 95 -14.18 3.18 12.50
CA LYS A 95 -13.29 3.36 11.34
C LYS A 95 -12.33 2.19 11.10
N LYS A 96 -12.26 1.25 12.02
CA LYS A 96 -11.59 -0.02 11.80
C LYS A 96 -12.36 -0.83 10.76
N LEU A 97 -11.68 -1.20 9.68
CA LEU A 97 -12.25 -1.97 8.57
C LEU A 97 -12.02 -3.47 8.74
N GLY A 98 -10.86 -3.85 9.30
CA GLY A 98 -10.50 -5.26 9.38
C GLY A 98 -9.18 -5.51 10.09
N THR A 99 -8.64 -6.69 9.83
CA THR A 99 -7.37 -7.17 10.41
C THR A 99 -6.35 -7.45 9.32
N ILE A 100 -5.08 -7.26 9.65
CA ILE A 100 -3.95 -7.71 8.83
C ILE A 100 -3.48 -9.05 9.39
N GLU A 101 -3.43 -10.07 8.56
CA GLU A 101 -3.04 -11.43 8.95
C GLU A 101 -1.68 -11.84 8.40
N LYS A 102 -1.31 -11.30 7.23
CA LYS A 102 -0.06 -11.65 6.54
C LYS A 102 0.59 -10.42 5.94
N ASN A 103 1.90 -10.33 6.13
CA ASN A 103 2.77 -9.40 5.43
C ASN A 103 3.76 -10.24 4.61
N GLN A 104 3.67 -10.17 3.30
CA GLN A 104 4.46 -10.95 2.35
C GLN A 104 5.12 -10.01 1.34
N GLU A 105 6.13 -10.48 0.63
CA GLU A 105 6.85 -9.67 -0.37
C GLU A 105 5.94 -9.07 -1.44
N ASN A 106 4.86 -9.77 -1.80
CA ASN A 106 3.91 -9.38 -2.83
C ASN A 106 2.67 -8.66 -2.30
N GLY A 107 2.60 -8.32 -1.02
CA GLY A 107 1.49 -7.55 -0.46
C GLY A 107 1.14 -7.85 0.99
N VAL A 108 0.15 -7.11 1.45
CA VAL A 108 -0.47 -7.25 2.77
C VAL A 108 -1.85 -7.85 2.60
N TYR A 109 -2.16 -8.88 3.39
CA TYR A 109 -3.40 -9.63 3.29
C TYR A 109 -4.08 -9.74 4.65
N GLY A 110 -5.41 -9.84 4.64
CA GLY A 110 -6.21 -9.96 5.85
C GLY A 110 -7.70 -10.09 5.55
N MET A 111 -8.51 -9.76 6.54
CA MET A 111 -9.95 -9.89 6.48
C MET A 111 -10.66 -8.57 6.81
N ILE A 112 -11.69 -8.24 6.05
CA ILE A 112 -12.60 -7.12 6.28
C ILE A 112 -13.94 -7.68 6.73
N GLY A 113 -14.50 -7.12 7.81
CA GLY A 113 -15.81 -7.53 8.33
C GLY A 113 -16.93 -7.30 7.32
N ILE A 114 -17.97 -8.12 7.37
CA ILE A 114 -19.12 -8.04 6.42
C ILE A 114 -19.80 -6.67 6.48
N GLN A 115 -19.92 -6.09 7.68
CA GLN A 115 -20.56 -4.78 7.85
C GLN A 115 -19.71 -3.65 7.24
N GLU A 116 -18.39 -3.75 7.34
CA GLU A 116 -17.43 -2.79 6.82
C GLU A 116 -17.32 -2.85 5.31
N GLN A 117 -17.50 -4.03 4.69
CA GLN A 117 -17.52 -4.20 3.24
C GLN A 117 -18.57 -3.30 2.56
N GLY A 118 -19.74 -3.13 3.19
CA GLY A 118 -20.82 -2.27 2.67
C GLY A 118 -20.47 -0.77 2.66
N LYS A 119 -19.41 -0.34 3.32
CA LYS A 119 -18.94 1.05 3.37
C LYS A 119 -17.94 1.37 2.26
N LEU A 120 -17.37 0.34 1.62
CA LEU A 120 -16.31 0.50 0.62
C LEU A 120 -16.89 0.75 -0.78
N PRO A 121 -16.25 1.58 -1.62
CA PRO A 121 -16.66 1.81 -3.00
C PRO A 121 -16.25 0.64 -3.89
N LEU A 122 -16.89 -0.51 -3.71
CA LEU A 122 -16.56 -1.75 -4.39
C LEU A 122 -17.25 -1.84 -5.75
N CYS A 123 -16.51 -2.30 -6.76
CA CYS A 123 -17.02 -2.69 -8.06
C CYS A 123 -16.68 -4.15 -8.32
N GLN A 124 -17.70 -4.97 -8.64
CA GLN A 124 -17.47 -6.35 -9.00
C GLN A 124 -16.78 -6.44 -10.36
N MET A 125 -15.64 -7.13 -10.42
CA MET A 125 -14.83 -7.24 -11.61
C MET A 125 -14.28 -8.65 -11.80
N SER A 126 -14.12 -9.07 -13.06
CA SER A 126 -13.42 -10.31 -13.39
C SER A 126 -11.92 -10.13 -13.21
N ILE A 127 -11.22 -11.21 -12.85
CA ILE A 127 -9.77 -11.24 -12.77
C ILE A 127 -9.20 -11.61 -14.14
N GLY A 128 -8.20 -10.87 -14.60
CA GLY A 128 -7.38 -11.22 -15.76
C GLY A 128 -6.26 -12.17 -15.34
N TYR A 129 -6.01 -13.19 -16.15
CA TYR A 129 -4.88 -14.08 -15.92
C TYR A 129 -3.59 -13.47 -16.47
N LYS A 130 -2.45 -13.86 -15.90
CA LYS A 130 -1.12 -13.38 -16.33
C LYS A 130 -0.91 -13.49 -17.86
N GLN A 131 -1.45 -14.55 -18.48
CA GLN A 131 -1.34 -14.80 -19.92
C GLN A 131 -2.19 -13.86 -20.79
N GLU A 132 -3.16 -13.18 -20.19
CA GLU A 132 -4.05 -12.24 -20.89
C GLU A 132 -3.50 -10.81 -20.87
N VAL A 133 -2.53 -10.52 -20.00
CA VAL A 133 -1.90 -9.19 -19.90
C VAL A 133 -1.10 -8.93 -21.16
N CYS A 134 -1.34 -7.80 -21.82
CA CYS A 134 -0.64 -7.38 -23.01
C CYS A 134 -0.20 -5.91 -22.92
N THR A 135 0.79 -5.52 -23.70
CA THR A 135 1.14 -4.11 -23.88
C THR A 135 -0.02 -3.34 -24.51
N GLY A 136 -0.25 -2.10 -24.11
CA GLY A 136 -1.32 -1.26 -24.60
C GLY A 136 -2.12 -0.58 -23.49
N GLU A 137 -3.31 -0.14 -23.82
CA GLU A 137 -4.17 0.65 -22.94
C GLU A 137 -4.55 -0.12 -21.67
N ALA A 138 -4.55 0.60 -20.54
CA ALA A 138 -4.98 0.15 -19.25
C ALA A 138 -5.50 1.34 -18.42
N GLU A 139 -6.08 1.07 -17.28
CA GLU A 139 -6.55 2.07 -16.33
C GLU A 139 -5.98 1.78 -14.94
N ILE A 140 -5.69 2.83 -14.17
CA ILE A 140 -5.33 2.76 -12.76
C ILE A 140 -6.48 3.35 -11.94
N LEU A 141 -6.93 2.61 -10.91
CA LEU A 141 -7.91 3.13 -9.96
C LEU A 141 -7.19 3.77 -8.78
N THR A 142 -7.51 5.01 -8.48
CA THR A 142 -6.97 5.74 -7.31
C THR A 142 -7.93 6.81 -6.83
N ASN A 143 -7.78 7.24 -5.58
CA ASN A 143 -8.64 8.25 -4.94
C ASN A 143 -7.90 9.56 -4.67
N VAL A 144 -6.99 9.96 -5.51
CA VAL A 144 -6.20 11.20 -5.35
C VAL A 144 -7.04 12.47 -5.28
N GLU A 145 -8.27 12.43 -5.77
CA GLU A 145 -9.25 13.54 -5.72
C GLU A 145 -10.33 13.36 -4.63
N GLY A 146 -10.12 12.44 -3.67
CA GLY A 146 -11.08 12.17 -2.59
C GLY A 146 -12.15 11.12 -2.92
N GLU A 147 -12.24 10.67 -4.17
CA GLU A 147 -13.09 9.56 -4.63
C GLU A 147 -12.30 8.64 -5.56
N VAL A 148 -12.69 7.36 -5.63
CA VAL A 148 -12.05 6.39 -6.51
C VAL A 148 -12.46 6.67 -7.95
N LYS A 149 -11.48 6.95 -8.81
CA LYS A 149 -11.64 7.17 -10.24
C LYS A 149 -10.68 6.29 -11.03
N ALA A 150 -11.07 6.00 -12.29
CA ALA A 150 -10.21 5.37 -13.26
C ALA A 150 -9.45 6.43 -14.06
N TYR A 151 -8.14 6.27 -14.16
CA TYR A 151 -7.25 7.13 -14.92
C TYR A 151 -6.52 6.33 -15.98
N ARG A 152 -6.38 6.89 -17.17
CA ARG A 152 -5.72 6.23 -18.29
C ARG A 152 -4.24 5.97 -18.01
N ALA A 153 -3.83 4.77 -18.38
CA ALA A 153 -2.45 4.32 -18.30
C ALA A 153 -2.13 3.42 -19.49
N GLN A 154 -0.88 3.10 -19.68
CA GLN A 154 -0.41 2.18 -20.72
C GLN A 154 0.55 1.18 -20.12
N ILE A 155 0.34 -0.11 -20.40
CA ILE A 155 1.34 -1.13 -20.15
C ILE A 155 2.38 -1.05 -21.26
N THR A 156 3.60 -0.72 -20.92
CA THR A 156 4.69 -0.47 -21.86
C THR A 156 5.57 -1.69 -22.09
N GLU A 157 5.68 -2.56 -21.06
CA GLU A 157 6.53 -3.73 -21.11
C GLU A 157 5.99 -4.84 -20.20
N ILE A 158 6.17 -6.10 -20.60
CA ILE A 158 5.76 -7.29 -19.85
C ILE A 158 6.99 -8.14 -19.57
N PHE A 159 7.11 -8.62 -18.32
CA PHE A 159 8.21 -9.45 -17.86
C PHE A 159 7.70 -10.88 -17.57
N PRO A 160 7.62 -11.76 -18.57
CA PRO A 160 6.95 -13.06 -18.43
C PRO A 160 7.69 -14.05 -17.52
N GLU A 161 9.01 -13.91 -17.38
CA GLU A 161 9.87 -14.85 -16.67
C GLU A 161 10.98 -14.14 -15.87
N HIS A 162 10.64 -13.58 -14.72
CA HIS A 162 11.69 -13.17 -13.78
C HIS A 162 11.46 -13.85 -12.43
N ALA A 163 12.20 -14.94 -12.21
CA ALA A 163 12.26 -15.65 -10.93
C ALA A 163 12.78 -14.76 -9.79
N ASP A 164 13.48 -13.66 -10.12
CA ASP A 164 14.20 -12.83 -9.15
C ASP A 164 13.61 -11.41 -8.98
N SER A 165 12.52 -11.07 -9.66
CA SER A 165 11.86 -9.78 -9.47
C SER A 165 10.35 -9.92 -9.37
N ASN A 166 9.75 -9.21 -8.42
CA ASN A 166 8.29 -9.09 -8.27
C ASN A 166 7.64 -8.21 -9.36
N LYS A 167 8.34 -7.96 -10.47
CA LYS A 167 7.83 -7.14 -11.58
C LYS A 167 7.15 -8.02 -12.61
N ALA A 168 5.85 -7.81 -12.82
CA ALA A 168 5.09 -8.46 -13.89
C ALA A 168 5.08 -7.63 -15.18
N PHE A 169 4.97 -6.33 -15.06
CA PHE A 169 4.94 -5.39 -16.19
C PHE A 169 5.35 -3.98 -15.75
N SER A 170 5.69 -3.14 -16.73
CA SER A 170 5.85 -1.69 -16.54
C SER A 170 4.59 -0.97 -17.00
N ILE A 171 4.17 0.04 -16.24
CA ILE A 171 3.01 0.87 -16.53
C ILE A 171 3.39 2.35 -16.55
N GLU A 172 2.84 3.10 -17.49
CA GLU A 172 3.00 4.54 -17.61
C GLU A 172 1.63 5.22 -17.50
N VAL A 173 1.52 6.23 -16.65
CA VAL A 173 0.32 7.06 -16.56
C VAL A 173 0.26 7.98 -17.77
N THR A 174 -0.84 7.94 -18.51
CA THR A 174 -1.09 8.78 -19.69
C THR A 174 -2.23 9.78 -19.50
N ASP A 175 -2.93 9.69 -18.36
CA ASP A 175 -4.03 10.59 -18.02
C ASP A 175 -3.52 11.97 -17.64
N GLU A 176 -3.94 13.01 -18.37
CA GLU A 176 -3.50 14.38 -18.15
C GLU A 176 -3.95 14.94 -16.80
N THR A 177 -5.13 14.53 -16.30
CA THR A 177 -5.64 14.95 -15.00
C THR A 177 -4.78 14.37 -13.88
N LEU A 178 -4.53 13.07 -13.89
CA LEU A 178 -3.68 12.42 -12.90
C LEU A 178 -2.25 12.98 -12.95
N LEU A 179 -1.67 13.14 -14.13
CA LEU A 179 -0.35 13.76 -14.31
C LEU A 179 -0.32 15.21 -13.82
N GLY A 180 -1.41 15.95 -14.02
CA GLY A 180 -1.58 17.31 -13.51
C GLY A 180 -1.50 17.36 -11.99
N ILE A 181 -2.11 16.40 -11.29
CA ILE A 181 -2.20 16.32 -9.84
C ILE A 181 -0.91 15.73 -9.23
N THR A 182 -0.50 14.57 -9.72
CA THR A 182 0.56 13.75 -9.08
C THR A 182 1.91 13.85 -9.76
N GLY A 183 1.97 14.22 -11.04
CA GLY A 183 3.19 14.21 -11.86
C GLY A 183 3.63 12.81 -12.30
N GLY A 184 2.87 11.77 -12.00
CA GLY A 184 3.15 10.37 -12.28
C GLY A 184 2.67 9.47 -11.15
N ILE A 185 3.25 8.28 -11.02
CA ILE A 185 2.99 7.38 -9.88
C ILE A 185 3.75 7.91 -8.67
N VAL A 186 3.04 8.06 -7.54
CA VAL A 186 3.57 8.64 -6.30
C VAL A 186 3.45 7.65 -5.14
N GLN A 187 4.20 7.88 -4.07
CA GLN A 187 4.08 7.09 -2.85
C GLN A 187 2.65 7.19 -2.29
N GLY A 188 2.12 6.08 -1.81
CA GLY A 188 0.73 5.94 -1.39
C GLY A 188 -0.19 5.33 -2.46
N MET A 189 0.20 5.34 -3.75
CA MET A 189 -0.51 4.62 -4.81
C MET A 189 -0.19 3.13 -4.86
N SER A 190 0.72 2.63 -4.03
CA SER A 190 1.02 1.20 -3.92
C SER A 190 -0.24 0.38 -3.69
N GLY A 191 -0.48 -0.63 -4.52
CA GLY A 191 -1.68 -1.45 -4.50
C GLY A 191 -2.86 -0.89 -5.31
N SER A 192 -2.71 0.25 -5.98
CA SER A 192 -3.76 0.77 -6.88
C SER A 192 -4.13 -0.29 -7.93
N PRO A 193 -5.42 -0.67 -8.04
CA PRO A 193 -5.85 -1.66 -9.01
C PRO A 193 -5.54 -1.22 -10.44
N VAL A 194 -5.02 -2.14 -11.24
CA VAL A 194 -4.82 -1.95 -12.68
C VAL A 194 -5.84 -2.76 -13.44
N ILE A 195 -6.51 -2.10 -14.36
CA ILE A 195 -7.59 -2.68 -15.15
C ILE A 195 -7.16 -2.71 -16.62
N GLN A 196 -7.27 -3.87 -17.24
CA GLN A 196 -7.08 -4.03 -18.67
C GLN A 196 -8.22 -4.87 -19.26
N ASN A 197 -8.82 -4.41 -20.37
CA ASN A 197 -9.94 -5.08 -21.04
C ASN A 197 -11.11 -5.40 -20.08
N GLY A 198 -11.37 -4.51 -19.09
CA GLY A 198 -12.44 -4.68 -18.10
C GLY A 198 -12.16 -5.75 -17.03
N LYS A 199 -10.91 -6.19 -16.89
CA LYS A 199 -10.48 -7.16 -15.88
C LYS A 199 -9.41 -6.55 -14.97
N LEU A 200 -9.45 -6.90 -13.70
CA LEU A 200 -8.36 -6.64 -12.75
C LEU A 200 -7.16 -7.55 -13.10
N ILE A 201 -5.98 -6.95 -13.30
CA ILE A 201 -4.75 -7.65 -13.66
C ILE A 201 -3.67 -7.48 -12.62
#